data_1c8959cdc248f15cc0f47a7f4acac164
#
_entry.id   1c8959cdc248f15cc0f47a7f4acac164
#
_cell.length_a   1.000
_cell.length_b   1.000
_cell.length_c   1.000
_cell.angle_alpha   90.00
_cell.angle_beta   90.00
_cell.angle_gamma   90.00
#
_symmetry.space_group_name_H-M   'P 1'
#
loop_
_entity.id
_entity.type
_entity.pdbx_description
1 polymer ?
#
loop_
_entity_poly.entity_id
_entity_poly.type
_entity_poly.pdbx_seq_one_letter_code
_entity_poly.pdbx_strand_id
1 'polypeptide(L)'
;MGYKETYEAWLEGAYFDEATKAELQAIKGNDKEIEDRFYKDLEFGTAGLRGVIGAGTNRMNIYTVRKATQGLANYILKVNAQDKGVAIAFDSRHMSPEFADESALCLAANGIKAYVFESLRPTPELSYAVRKLGCTAGINITASHNPPEYNGYKVYWEDGAQITPPHDTGIMDEVKKVTDYSTVKTMSLEDARAAGLYETIGAAIDDAYIAELKKLVVHQ
;
A
#
# COMPACT_ATOMS: atom_id res chain seq x y z
N MET A 1 -6.34 -1.78 24.32
CA MET A 1 -7.56 -2.53 23.98
C MET A 1 -7.21 -4.00 23.82
N GLY A 2 -8.03 -4.90 24.38
CA GLY A 2 -7.88 -6.33 24.12
C GLY A 2 -8.39 -6.69 22.72
N TYR A 3 -8.04 -7.86 22.21
CA TYR A 3 -8.43 -8.27 20.84
C TYR A 3 -9.97 -8.32 20.64
N LYS A 4 -10.73 -8.69 21.68
CA LYS A 4 -12.22 -8.69 21.62
C LYS A 4 -12.79 -7.28 21.51
N GLU A 5 -12.29 -6.34 22.28
CA GLU A 5 -12.71 -4.94 22.21
C GLU A 5 -12.40 -4.33 20.84
N THR A 6 -11.25 -4.69 20.26
CA THR A 6 -10.87 -4.23 18.90
C THR A 6 -11.77 -4.85 17.83
N TYR A 7 -12.09 -6.14 17.95
CA TYR A 7 -13.06 -6.81 17.08
C TYR A 7 -14.43 -6.15 17.12
N GLU A 8 -14.96 -5.88 18.32
CA GLU A 8 -16.24 -5.20 18.50
C GLU A 8 -16.24 -3.80 17.93
N ALA A 9 -15.16 -3.05 18.14
CA ALA A 9 -14.99 -1.72 17.56
C ALA A 9 -14.97 -1.71 16.01
N TRP A 10 -14.42 -2.76 15.40
CA TRP A 10 -14.48 -2.92 13.94
C TRP A 10 -15.87 -3.32 13.46
N LEU A 11 -16.54 -4.19 14.18
CA LEU A 11 -17.88 -4.69 13.83
C LEU A 11 -18.93 -3.57 13.90
N GLU A 12 -18.84 -2.70 14.91
CA GLU A 12 -19.81 -1.64 15.17
C GLU A 12 -19.41 -0.28 14.55
N GLY A 13 -18.13 -0.09 14.24
CA GLY A 13 -17.60 1.18 13.78
C GLY A 13 -18.19 1.63 12.45
N ALA A 14 -18.60 2.90 12.36
CA ALA A 14 -19.16 3.48 11.14
C ALA A 14 -18.11 3.66 10.00
N TYR A 15 -16.83 3.60 10.34
CA TYR A 15 -15.73 3.71 9.36
C TYR A 15 -15.58 2.47 8.48
N PHE A 16 -15.96 1.30 9.00
CA PHE A 16 -15.80 0.02 8.29
C PHE A 16 -17.02 -0.28 7.42
N ASP A 17 -16.77 -0.78 6.21
CA ASP A 17 -17.84 -1.09 5.26
C ASP A 17 -18.65 -2.34 5.64
N GLU A 18 -19.78 -2.51 4.99
CA GLU A 18 -20.71 -3.61 5.27
C GLU A 18 -20.13 -4.99 4.90
N ALA A 19 -19.25 -5.07 3.89
CA ALA A 19 -18.60 -6.33 3.53
C ALA A 19 -17.62 -6.78 4.62
N THR A 20 -16.82 -5.86 5.16
CA THR A 20 -15.93 -6.09 6.30
C THR A 20 -16.72 -6.54 7.54
N LYS A 21 -17.81 -5.84 7.85
CA LYS A 21 -18.67 -6.21 8.98
C LYS A 21 -19.33 -7.58 8.80
N ALA A 22 -19.78 -7.91 7.59
CA ALA A 22 -20.35 -9.22 7.29
C ALA A 22 -19.31 -10.35 7.47
N GLU A 23 -18.07 -10.14 7.02
CA GLU A 23 -16.97 -11.07 7.24
C GLU A 23 -16.68 -11.27 8.74
N LEU A 24 -16.65 -10.19 9.52
CA LEU A 24 -16.44 -10.24 10.96
C LEU A 24 -17.64 -10.91 11.67
N GLN A 25 -18.86 -10.64 11.25
CA GLN A 25 -20.06 -11.28 11.80
C GLN A 25 -20.04 -12.80 11.58
N ALA A 26 -19.50 -13.28 10.47
CA ALA A 26 -19.40 -14.70 10.16
C ALA A 26 -18.47 -15.49 11.11
N ILE A 27 -17.52 -14.81 11.75
CA ILE A 27 -16.61 -15.42 12.75
C ILE A 27 -17.07 -15.20 14.20
N LYS A 28 -18.24 -14.60 14.41
CA LYS A 28 -18.76 -14.33 15.75
C LYS A 28 -18.87 -15.63 16.56
N GLY A 29 -18.27 -15.62 17.76
CA GLY A 29 -18.21 -16.80 18.62
C GLY A 29 -17.03 -17.75 18.36
N ASN A 30 -16.23 -17.51 17.33
CA ASN A 30 -14.98 -18.22 17.09
C ASN A 30 -13.81 -17.43 17.72
N ASP A 31 -13.62 -17.56 19.02
CA ASP A 31 -12.62 -16.81 19.79
C ASP A 31 -11.19 -16.94 19.20
N LYS A 32 -10.84 -18.14 18.71
CA LYS A 32 -9.51 -18.37 18.12
C LYS A 32 -9.28 -17.56 16.85
N GLU A 33 -10.27 -17.50 15.98
CA GLU A 33 -10.21 -16.73 14.75
C GLU A 33 -10.23 -15.23 15.03
N ILE A 34 -11.04 -14.78 16.00
CA ILE A 34 -11.08 -13.39 16.44
C ILE A 34 -9.71 -12.98 17.02
N GLU A 35 -9.14 -13.80 17.90
CA GLU A 35 -7.82 -13.54 18.45
C GLU A 35 -6.76 -13.44 17.36
N ASP A 36 -6.70 -14.39 16.43
CA ASP A 36 -5.71 -14.41 15.35
C ASP A 36 -5.78 -13.15 14.45
N ARG A 37 -6.98 -12.61 14.25
CA ARG A 37 -7.19 -11.40 13.44
C ARG A 37 -6.93 -10.10 14.18
N PHE A 38 -7.00 -10.08 15.53
CA PHE A 38 -6.99 -8.84 16.30
C PHE A 38 -5.99 -8.79 17.47
N TYR A 39 -5.17 -9.84 17.70
CA TYR A 39 -4.24 -9.85 18.83
C TYR A 39 -3.12 -8.82 18.72
N LYS A 40 -2.84 -8.36 17.50
CA LYS A 40 -1.89 -7.28 17.19
C LYS A 40 -2.27 -6.56 15.89
N ASP A 41 -1.62 -5.45 15.64
CA ASP A 41 -1.61 -4.84 14.31
C ASP A 41 -0.67 -5.60 13.37
N LEU A 42 -0.99 -5.64 12.08
CA LEU A 42 -0.09 -6.12 11.06
C LEU A 42 1.18 -5.25 11.07
N GLU A 43 2.32 -5.88 11.33
CA GLU A 43 3.57 -5.17 11.50
C GLU A 43 4.09 -4.62 10.16
N PHE A 44 4.37 -3.32 10.15
CA PHE A 44 5.17 -2.72 9.10
C PHE A 44 6.64 -3.04 9.42
N GLY A 45 7.16 -4.07 8.77
CA GLY A 45 8.57 -4.49 8.92
C GLY A 45 9.51 -3.60 8.10
N THR A 46 10.79 -3.98 8.05
CA THR A 46 11.87 -3.23 7.35
C THR A 46 11.59 -2.96 5.88
N ALA A 47 10.62 -3.62 5.29
CA ALA A 47 10.33 -3.52 3.87
C ALA A 47 8.85 -3.27 3.53
N GLY A 48 7.97 -3.18 4.52
CA GLY A 48 6.53 -2.99 4.33
C GLY A 48 5.68 -4.02 5.10
N LEU A 49 4.44 -4.25 4.61
CA LEU A 49 3.49 -5.19 5.21
C LEU A 49 3.46 -6.52 4.45
N ARG A 50 3.10 -7.60 5.14
CA ARG A 50 2.73 -8.88 4.54
C ARG A 50 1.79 -9.64 5.48
N GLY A 51 0.69 -10.15 4.94
CA GLY A 51 -0.30 -10.91 5.73
C GLY A 51 -1.34 -11.59 4.88
N VAL A 52 -2.17 -12.38 5.53
CA VAL A 52 -3.36 -12.99 4.93
C VAL A 52 -4.39 -11.90 4.65
N ILE A 53 -5.05 -11.97 3.50
CA ILE A 53 -6.15 -11.05 3.12
C ILE A 53 -7.37 -11.33 4.00
N GLY A 54 -8.01 -10.30 4.53
CA GLY A 54 -9.24 -10.42 5.32
C GLY A 54 -9.46 -9.25 6.29
N ALA A 55 -10.60 -9.25 6.94
CA ALA A 55 -10.95 -8.27 7.95
C ALA A 55 -10.15 -8.50 9.25
N GLY A 56 -9.64 -7.41 9.84
CA GLY A 56 -8.88 -7.44 11.10
C GLY A 56 -7.59 -6.62 11.06
N THR A 57 -7.09 -6.25 12.23
CA THR A 57 -5.87 -5.44 12.36
C THR A 57 -4.60 -6.22 11.98
N ASN A 58 -4.60 -7.55 12.13
CA ASN A 58 -3.52 -8.47 11.74
C ASN A 58 -3.79 -9.12 10.37
N ARG A 59 -4.39 -8.40 9.45
CA ARG A 59 -4.73 -8.84 8.09
C ARG A 59 -4.39 -7.78 7.05
N MET A 60 -4.18 -8.21 5.80
CA MET A 60 -4.12 -7.32 4.65
C MET A 60 -5.54 -6.98 4.21
N ASN A 61 -5.91 -5.72 4.30
CA ASN A 61 -7.17 -5.16 3.83
C ASN A 61 -7.00 -3.68 3.49
N ILE A 62 -8.04 -3.05 2.97
CA ILE A 62 -7.99 -1.64 2.55
C ILE A 62 -7.63 -0.71 3.72
N TYR A 63 -8.03 -1.01 4.95
CA TYR A 63 -7.79 -0.19 6.14
C TYR A 63 -6.33 -0.26 6.59
N THR A 64 -5.73 -1.46 6.62
CA THR A 64 -4.32 -1.64 6.98
C THR A 64 -3.39 -1.08 5.91
N VAL A 65 -3.77 -1.18 4.62
CA VAL A 65 -3.08 -0.54 3.49
C VAL A 65 -3.16 0.98 3.58
N ARG A 66 -4.35 1.55 3.83
CA ARG A 66 -4.55 2.99 4.05
C ARG A 66 -3.72 3.51 5.23
N LYS A 67 -3.72 2.79 6.36
CA LYS A 67 -2.90 3.11 7.54
C LYS A 67 -1.42 3.18 7.21
N ALA A 68 -0.89 2.17 6.51
CA ALA A 68 0.49 2.14 6.07
C ALA A 68 0.82 3.30 5.12
N THR A 69 -0.08 3.57 4.18
CA THR A 69 0.08 4.65 3.21
C THR A 69 -0.01 6.02 3.86
N GLN A 70 -0.87 6.22 4.87
CA GLN A 70 -0.90 7.46 5.65
C GLN A 70 0.42 7.68 6.38
N GLY A 71 1.01 6.64 6.97
CA GLY A 71 2.32 6.74 7.60
C GLY A 71 3.43 7.08 6.59
N LEU A 72 3.41 6.46 5.40
CA LEU A 72 4.32 6.82 4.31
C LEU A 72 4.13 8.27 3.88
N ALA A 73 2.89 8.72 3.68
CA ALA A 73 2.57 10.10 3.32
C ALA A 73 3.09 11.09 4.38
N ASN A 74 2.85 10.81 5.66
CA ASN A 74 3.35 11.63 6.76
C ASN A 74 4.88 11.74 6.75
N TYR A 75 5.58 10.63 6.49
CA TYR A 75 7.03 10.64 6.37
C TYR A 75 7.53 11.45 5.16
N ILE A 76 6.92 11.28 3.98
CA ILE A 76 7.26 12.05 2.77
C ILE A 76 7.08 13.55 3.02
N LEU A 77 5.97 13.96 3.66
CA LEU A 77 5.72 15.36 4.03
C LEU A 77 6.76 15.89 5.04
N LYS A 78 7.11 15.07 6.04
CA LYS A 78 8.11 15.42 7.07
C LYS A 78 9.50 15.69 6.50
N VAL A 79 9.87 15.00 5.42
CA VAL A 79 11.16 15.20 4.74
C VAL A 79 11.07 16.17 3.55
N ASN A 80 9.92 16.84 3.34
CA ASN A 80 9.63 17.79 2.27
C ASN A 80 9.87 17.24 0.86
N ALA A 81 9.44 15.99 0.62
CA ALA A 81 9.67 15.28 -0.64
C ALA A 81 8.37 14.99 -1.44
N GLN A 82 7.26 15.66 -1.11
CA GLN A 82 5.93 15.41 -1.69
C GLN A 82 5.81 15.77 -3.19
N ASP A 83 6.62 16.69 -3.68
CA ASP A 83 6.48 17.27 -5.02
C ASP A 83 6.86 16.29 -6.16
N LYS A 84 7.62 15.24 -5.83
CA LYS A 84 8.09 14.25 -6.80
C LYS A 84 7.09 13.11 -7.06
N GLY A 85 6.12 12.91 -6.15
CA GLY A 85 5.13 11.85 -6.27
C GLY A 85 5.63 10.44 -5.94
N VAL A 86 4.75 9.45 -6.13
CA VAL A 86 4.97 8.04 -5.79
C VAL A 86 4.50 7.15 -6.95
N ALA A 87 5.34 6.23 -7.44
CA ALA A 87 4.97 5.23 -8.43
C ALA A 87 4.38 3.98 -7.75
N ILE A 88 3.32 3.40 -8.33
CA ILE A 88 2.63 2.24 -7.75
C ILE A 88 2.49 1.15 -8.79
N ALA A 89 3.02 -0.04 -8.50
CA ALA A 89 2.83 -1.25 -9.27
C ALA A 89 2.20 -2.37 -8.40
N PHE A 90 1.63 -3.35 -9.06
CA PHE A 90 0.97 -4.48 -8.40
C PHE A 90 1.10 -5.75 -9.23
N ASP A 91 0.95 -6.90 -8.58
CA ASP A 91 0.94 -8.20 -9.21
C ASP A 91 -0.48 -8.75 -9.46
N SER A 92 -0.59 -10.01 -9.88
CA SER A 92 -1.87 -10.67 -10.21
C SER A 92 -2.61 -11.24 -8.99
N ARG A 93 -2.20 -10.93 -7.76
CA ARG A 93 -2.85 -11.44 -6.55
C ARG A 93 -4.22 -10.82 -6.34
N HIS A 94 -5.06 -11.54 -5.60
CA HIS A 94 -6.34 -11.01 -5.13
C HIS A 94 -6.14 -9.68 -4.41
N MET A 95 -7.02 -8.73 -4.66
CA MET A 95 -7.03 -7.37 -4.09
C MET A 95 -5.80 -6.50 -4.43
N SER A 96 -4.89 -6.94 -5.33
CA SER A 96 -3.73 -6.12 -5.67
C SER A 96 -4.08 -4.81 -6.37
N PRO A 97 -5.00 -4.78 -7.38
CA PRO A 97 -5.46 -3.53 -7.97
C PRO A 97 -6.14 -2.61 -6.95
N GLU A 98 -7.04 -3.16 -6.12
CA GLU A 98 -7.78 -2.40 -5.11
C GLU A 98 -6.83 -1.78 -4.07
N PHE A 99 -5.83 -2.53 -3.61
CA PHE A 99 -4.83 -2.00 -2.67
C PHE A 99 -3.93 -0.93 -3.31
N ALA A 100 -3.64 -1.06 -4.61
CA ALA A 100 -2.91 -0.03 -5.36
C ALA A 100 -3.72 1.27 -5.45
N ASP A 101 -5.01 1.18 -5.80
CA ASP A 101 -5.90 2.33 -5.86
C ASP A 101 -6.09 2.99 -4.49
N GLU A 102 -6.33 2.22 -3.44
CA GLU A 102 -6.46 2.73 -2.07
C GLU A 102 -5.19 3.45 -1.59
N SER A 103 -4.02 2.94 -1.96
CA SER A 103 -2.75 3.61 -1.70
C SER A 103 -2.66 4.94 -2.45
N ALA A 104 -3.02 4.96 -3.72
CA ALA A 104 -3.01 6.16 -4.55
C ALA A 104 -3.95 7.24 -4.02
N LEU A 105 -5.18 6.86 -3.63
CA LEU A 105 -6.20 7.78 -3.11
C LEU A 105 -5.83 8.35 -1.74
N CYS A 106 -5.15 7.57 -0.90
CA CYS A 106 -4.59 8.05 0.36
C CYS A 106 -3.45 9.05 0.13
N LEU A 107 -2.52 8.78 -0.80
CA LEU A 107 -1.45 9.71 -1.18
C LEU A 107 -2.04 11.00 -1.73
N ALA A 108 -2.98 10.92 -2.67
CA ALA A 108 -3.64 12.07 -3.28
C ALA A 108 -4.34 12.96 -2.24
N ALA A 109 -5.03 12.36 -1.27
CA ALA A 109 -5.68 13.10 -0.17
C ALA A 109 -4.68 13.81 0.76
N ASN A 110 -3.40 13.43 0.71
CA ASN A 110 -2.30 14.10 1.40
C ASN A 110 -1.52 15.07 0.48
N GLY A 111 -2.02 15.34 -0.74
CA GLY A 111 -1.39 16.25 -1.70
C GLY A 111 -0.17 15.65 -2.42
N ILE A 112 0.00 14.33 -2.39
CA ILE A 112 1.11 13.63 -3.02
C ILE A 112 0.60 12.94 -4.28
N LYS A 113 1.20 13.25 -5.43
CA LYS A 113 0.82 12.65 -6.71
C LYS A 113 1.16 11.16 -6.76
N ALA A 114 0.21 10.33 -7.20
CA ALA A 114 0.40 8.92 -7.43
C ALA A 114 0.42 8.61 -8.95
N TYR A 115 1.40 7.84 -9.38
CA TYR A 115 1.54 7.28 -10.72
C TYR A 115 1.24 5.79 -10.65
N VAL A 116 0.06 5.36 -11.10
CA VAL A 116 -0.43 3.99 -10.96
C VAL A 116 -0.35 3.27 -12.29
N PHE A 117 0.29 2.12 -12.35
CA PHE A 117 0.28 1.31 -13.55
C PHE A 117 -1.14 0.85 -13.89
N GLU A 118 -1.50 0.90 -15.18
CA GLU A 118 -2.84 0.53 -15.69
C GLU A 118 -3.18 -0.95 -15.51
N SER A 119 -2.13 -1.79 -15.40
CA SER A 119 -2.24 -3.22 -15.16
C SER A 119 -0.99 -3.72 -14.44
N LEU A 120 -0.95 -5.01 -14.09
CA LEU A 120 0.17 -5.60 -13.37
C LEU A 120 1.52 -5.35 -14.06
N ARG A 121 2.55 -5.04 -13.26
CA ARG A 121 3.94 -4.89 -13.70
C ARG A 121 4.90 -5.55 -12.72
N PRO A 122 6.03 -6.09 -13.23
CA PRO A 122 7.01 -6.73 -12.37
C PRO A 122 7.78 -5.73 -11.51
N THR A 123 8.25 -6.18 -10.36
CA THR A 123 9.03 -5.36 -9.40
C THR A 123 10.18 -4.57 -10.03
N PRO A 124 11.00 -5.14 -10.96
CA PRO A 124 12.09 -4.38 -11.59
C PRO A 124 11.60 -3.17 -12.40
N GLU A 125 10.42 -3.27 -12.98
CA GLU A 125 9.82 -2.17 -13.74
C GLU A 125 9.32 -1.04 -12.83
N LEU A 126 8.78 -1.36 -11.64
CA LEU A 126 8.52 -0.34 -10.63
C LEU A 126 9.81 0.39 -10.24
N SER A 127 10.89 -0.33 -9.95
CA SER A 127 12.19 0.26 -9.63
C SER A 127 12.68 1.21 -10.73
N TYR A 128 12.47 0.81 -11.98
CA TYR A 128 12.78 1.66 -13.13
C TYR A 128 11.87 2.89 -13.19
N ALA A 129 10.55 2.73 -13.01
CA ALA A 129 9.57 3.81 -13.04
C ALA A 129 9.85 4.88 -11.99
N VAL A 130 10.17 4.48 -10.74
CA VAL A 130 10.55 5.41 -9.66
C VAL A 130 11.68 6.34 -10.12
N ARG A 131 12.74 5.80 -10.68
CA ARG A 131 13.91 6.56 -11.17
C ARG A 131 13.59 7.36 -12.45
N LYS A 132 12.85 6.76 -13.37
CA LYS A 132 12.51 7.37 -14.67
C LYS A 132 11.61 8.58 -14.53
N LEU A 133 10.62 8.50 -13.62
CA LEU A 133 9.69 9.58 -13.31
C LEU A 133 10.25 10.57 -12.27
N GLY A 134 11.38 10.23 -11.64
CA GLY A 134 11.97 11.03 -10.56
C GLY A 134 11.11 11.04 -9.29
N CYS A 135 10.39 9.96 -9.02
CA CYS A 135 9.53 9.84 -7.84
C CYS A 135 10.35 9.82 -6.54
N THR A 136 9.75 10.28 -5.45
CA THR A 136 10.30 10.16 -4.09
C THR A 136 10.31 8.71 -3.62
N ALA A 137 9.24 7.98 -3.95
CA ALA A 137 9.06 6.62 -3.48
C ALA A 137 8.32 5.76 -4.52
N GLY A 138 8.31 4.47 -4.28
CA GLY A 138 7.49 3.50 -4.99
C GLY A 138 6.75 2.57 -4.03
N ILE A 139 5.60 2.08 -4.45
CA ILE A 139 4.82 1.06 -3.74
C ILE A 139 4.65 -0.14 -4.67
N ASN A 140 4.92 -1.34 -4.17
CA ASN A 140 4.64 -2.58 -4.88
C ASN A 140 3.68 -3.45 -4.07
N ILE A 141 2.49 -3.67 -4.61
CA ILE A 141 1.48 -4.53 -3.99
C ILE A 141 1.74 -5.96 -4.44
N THR A 142 2.37 -6.74 -3.57
CA THR A 142 2.78 -8.12 -3.85
C THR A 142 3.18 -8.86 -2.57
N ALA A 143 2.87 -10.13 -2.47
CA ALA A 143 3.42 -11.03 -1.46
C ALA A 143 4.48 -12.00 -2.03
N SER A 144 5.06 -11.69 -3.20
CA SER A 144 6.14 -12.49 -3.82
C SER A 144 5.70 -13.94 -4.10
N HIS A 145 6.26 -14.91 -3.36
CA HIS A 145 6.02 -16.34 -3.50
C HIS A 145 5.14 -16.95 -2.40
N ASN A 146 4.54 -16.12 -1.54
CA ASN A 146 3.61 -16.62 -0.52
C ASN A 146 2.36 -17.24 -1.16
N PRO A 147 1.63 -18.12 -0.43
CA PRO A 147 0.36 -18.67 -0.88
C PRO A 147 -0.66 -17.60 -1.34
N PRO A 148 -1.66 -17.98 -2.15
CA PRO A 148 -2.56 -17.01 -2.81
C PRO A 148 -3.42 -16.19 -1.87
N GLU A 149 -3.67 -16.68 -0.65
CA GLU A 149 -4.40 -15.96 0.40
C GLU A 149 -3.62 -14.79 1.01
N TYR A 150 -2.32 -14.66 0.71
CA TYR A 150 -1.48 -13.55 1.18
C TYR A 150 -1.43 -12.42 0.16
N ASN A 151 -1.31 -11.19 0.69
CA ASN A 151 -0.82 -10.06 -0.08
C ASN A 151 0.19 -9.26 0.76
N GLY A 152 0.80 -8.25 0.16
CA GLY A 152 1.79 -7.40 0.80
C GLY A 152 1.87 -6.03 0.18
N TYR A 153 2.53 -5.14 0.90
CA TYR A 153 2.73 -3.74 0.55
C TYR A 153 4.20 -3.43 0.80
N LYS A 154 5.00 -3.28 -0.26
CA LYS A 154 6.43 -3.01 -0.21
C LYS A 154 6.73 -1.59 -0.61
N VAL A 155 7.63 -0.93 0.12
CA VAL A 155 8.03 0.44 -0.15
C VAL A 155 9.44 0.50 -0.73
N TYR A 156 9.60 1.36 -1.73
CA TYR A 156 10.84 1.70 -2.41
C TYR A 156 11.12 3.19 -2.24
N TRP A 157 12.38 3.62 -2.34
CA TRP A 157 12.74 5.02 -2.26
C TRP A 157 13.23 5.55 -3.61
N GLU A 158 13.67 6.80 -3.66
CA GLU A 158 13.99 7.52 -4.91
C GLU A 158 15.09 6.87 -5.76
N ASP A 159 15.95 6.04 -5.16
CA ASP A 159 16.97 5.25 -5.86
C ASP A 159 16.40 4.01 -6.59
N GLY A 160 15.10 3.72 -6.39
CA GLY A 160 14.43 2.55 -6.93
C GLY A 160 14.71 1.26 -6.15
N ALA A 161 15.42 1.32 -5.03
CA ALA A 161 15.64 0.19 -4.15
C ALA A 161 14.59 0.12 -3.04
N GLN A 162 14.38 -1.08 -2.49
CA GLN A 162 13.54 -1.25 -1.33
C GLN A 162 14.12 -0.47 -0.14
N ILE A 163 13.25 0.17 0.65
CA ILE A 163 13.68 1.04 1.75
C ILE A 163 14.62 0.36 2.73
N THR A 164 15.59 1.13 3.19
CA THR A 164 16.57 0.81 4.22
C THR A 164 16.69 1.98 5.20
N PRO A 165 17.42 1.86 6.32
CA PRO A 165 17.65 2.99 7.22
C PRO A 165 18.25 4.21 6.48
N PRO A 166 17.76 5.42 6.75
CA PRO A 166 16.83 5.79 7.83
C PRO A 166 15.34 5.75 7.43
N HIS A 167 15.01 5.45 6.16
CA HIS A 167 13.67 5.58 5.62
C HIS A 167 12.69 4.54 6.20
N ASP A 168 13.12 3.28 6.32
CA ASP A 168 12.32 2.19 6.89
C ASP A 168 11.86 2.52 8.31
N THR A 169 12.79 2.93 9.17
CA THR A 169 12.51 3.31 10.57
C THR A 169 11.62 4.54 10.63
N GLY A 170 11.92 5.56 9.80
CA GLY A 170 11.15 6.79 9.76
C GLY A 170 9.69 6.58 9.32
N ILE A 171 9.46 5.74 8.32
CA ILE A 171 8.12 5.38 7.85
C ILE A 171 7.39 4.56 8.91
N MET A 172 8.06 3.55 9.48
CA MET A 172 7.47 2.71 10.53
C MET A 172 7.03 3.54 11.75
N ASP A 173 7.82 4.53 12.15
CA ASP A 173 7.47 5.43 13.25
C ASP A 173 6.23 6.26 12.94
N GLU A 174 6.06 6.75 11.69
CA GLU A 174 4.87 7.49 11.30
C GLU A 174 3.63 6.56 11.16
N VAL A 175 3.80 5.31 10.70
CA VAL A 175 2.71 4.31 10.67
C VAL A 175 2.19 4.00 12.08
N LYS A 176 3.09 3.86 13.07
CA LYS A 176 2.72 3.61 14.48
C LYS A 176 1.91 4.75 15.10
N LYS A 177 2.08 5.98 14.63
CA LYS A 177 1.31 7.14 15.12
C LYS A 177 -0.13 7.15 14.62
N VAL A 178 -0.43 6.43 13.55
CA VAL A 178 -1.80 6.29 13.05
C VAL A 178 -2.52 5.24 13.90
N THR A 179 -3.10 5.67 15.03
CA THR A 179 -3.79 4.79 15.99
C THR A 179 -5.29 4.70 15.74
N ASP A 180 -5.86 5.68 15.04
CA ASP A 180 -7.27 5.75 14.67
C ASP A 180 -7.42 5.72 13.16
N TYR A 181 -8.06 4.70 12.62
CA TYR A 181 -8.29 4.52 11.19
C TYR A 181 -9.14 5.64 10.58
N SER A 182 -10.04 6.26 11.35
CA SER A 182 -10.89 7.35 10.88
C SER A 182 -10.10 8.64 10.58
N THR A 183 -8.88 8.76 11.07
CA THR A 183 -7.99 9.89 10.80
C THR A 183 -7.21 9.75 9.49
N VAL A 184 -7.25 8.57 8.86
CA VAL A 184 -6.60 8.31 7.57
C VAL A 184 -7.32 9.10 6.49
N LYS A 185 -6.57 9.89 5.75
CA LYS A 185 -7.13 10.68 4.65
C LYS A 185 -7.29 9.82 3.42
N THR A 186 -8.42 9.97 2.74
CA THR A 186 -8.67 9.39 1.43
C THR A 186 -9.59 10.31 0.63
N MET A 187 -9.64 10.14 -0.68
CA MET A 187 -10.53 10.90 -1.57
C MET A 187 -11.08 9.99 -2.66
N SER A 188 -12.06 10.49 -3.44
CA SER A 188 -12.57 9.75 -4.58
C SER A 188 -11.54 9.73 -5.72
N LEU A 189 -11.63 8.70 -6.58
CA LEU A 189 -10.81 8.62 -7.79
C LEU A 189 -11.08 9.80 -8.74
N GLU A 190 -12.32 10.25 -8.83
CA GLU A 190 -12.74 11.39 -9.64
C GLU A 190 -12.04 12.67 -9.17
N ASP A 191 -12.10 12.96 -7.87
CA ASP A 191 -11.44 14.13 -7.28
C ASP A 191 -9.92 14.08 -7.41
N ALA A 192 -9.32 12.90 -7.19
CA ALA A 192 -7.88 12.71 -7.33
C ALA A 192 -7.40 12.97 -8.77
N ARG A 193 -8.15 12.51 -9.77
CA ARG A 193 -7.88 12.79 -11.19
C ARG A 193 -8.10 14.25 -11.54
N ALA A 194 -9.19 14.83 -11.08
CA ALA A 194 -9.49 16.25 -11.32
C ALA A 194 -8.41 17.17 -10.73
N ALA A 195 -7.86 16.81 -9.57
CA ALA A 195 -6.75 17.52 -8.93
C ALA A 195 -5.38 17.25 -9.60
N GLY A 196 -5.28 16.33 -10.57
CA GLY A 196 -4.01 15.92 -11.19
C GLY A 196 -3.10 15.10 -10.27
N LEU A 197 -3.65 14.54 -9.18
CA LEU A 197 -2.92 13.78 -8.17
C LEU A 197 -3.00 12.25 -8.37
N TYR A 198 -3.77 11.79 -9.35
CA TYR A 198 -3.79 10.39 -9.78
C TYR A 198 -3.55 10.34 -11.29
N GLU A 199 -2.43 9.73 -11.69
CA GLU A 199 -2.06 9.54 -13.08
C GLU A 199 -1.90 8.04 -13.39
N THR A 200 -2.57 7.57 -14.44
CA THR A 200 -2.38 6.21 -14.93
C THR A 200 -1.16 6.18 -15.86
N ILE A 201 -0.22 5.27 -15.60
CA ILE A 201 0.98 5.03 -16.40
C ILE A 201 0.96 3.61 -17.00
N GLY A 202 1.73 3.40 -18.06
CA GLY A 202 1.80 2.11 -18.78
C GLY A 202 2.78 2.18 -19.93
N ALA A 203 2.33 2.03 -21.16
CA ALA A 203 3.13 1.83 -22.39
C ALA A 203 4.38 2.70 -22.51
N ALA A 204 4.31 3.99 -22.14
CA ALA A 204 5.49 4.87 -22.22
C ALA A 204 6.63 4.44 -21.27
N ILE A 205 6.29 3.90 -20.10
CA ILE A 205 7.25 3.35 -19.14
C ILE A 205 7.71 1.97 -19.62
N ASP A 206 6.79 1.12 -20.10
CA ASP A 206 7.07 -0.22 -20.63
C ASP A 206 8.10 -0.13 -21.77
N ASP A 207 7.87 0.73 -22.75
CA ASP A 207 8.75 0.92 -23.90
C ASP A 207 10.16 1.41 -23.47
N ALA A 208 10.20 2.37 -22.55
CA ALA A 208 11.46 2.89 -22.04
C ALA A 208 12.23 1.83 -21.25
N TYR A 209 11.53 1.03 -20.41
CA TYR A 209 12.11 -0.08 -19.64
C TYR A 209 12.67 -1.17 -20.58
N ILE A 210 11.88 -1.59 -21.57
CA ILE A 210 12.32 -2.58 -22.56
C ILE A 210 13.53 -2.08 -23.38
N ALA A 211 13.56 -0.79 -23.72
CA ALA A 211 14.70 -0.21 -24.40
C ALA A 211 16.01 -0.28 -23.57
N GLU A 212 15.92 -0.08 -22.25
CA GLU A 212 17.07 -0.26 -21.35
C GLU A 212 17.49 -1.73 -21.26
N LEU A 213 16.52 -2.66 -21.13
CA LEU A 213 16.82 -4.09 -21.07
C LEU A 213 17.52 -4.60 -22.35
N LYS A 214 17.13 -4.10 -23.51
CA LYS A 214 17.77 -4.47 -24.79
C LYS A 214 19.26 -4.15 -24.83
N LYS A 215 19.72 -3.11 -24.12
CA LYS A 215 21.16 -2.78 -24.03
C LYS A 215 21.97 -3.79 -23.25
N LEU A 216 21.33 -4.61 -22.42
CA LEU A 216 21.95 -5.64 -21.58
C LEU A 216 22.02 -7.01 -22.27
N VAL A 217 21.41 -7.16 -23.45
CA VAL A 217 21.40 -8.42 -24.20
C VAL A 217 22.78 -8.67 -24.78
N VAL A 218 23.40 -9.78 -24.38
CA VAL A 218 24.77 -10.16 -24.81
C VAL A 218 24.76 -10.85 -26.17
N HIS A 219 23.70 -11.58 -26.50
CA HIS A 219 23.51 -12.24 -27.80
C HIS A 219 22.20 -11.76 -28.42
N GLN A 220 22.29 -11.21 -29.62
CA GLN A 220 21.13 -10.80 -30.43
C GLN A 220 20.73 -11.91 -31.39
#